data_28d248b63df86bb9f3c93df74eb77047
#
_entry.id   28d248b63df86bb9f3c93df74eb77047
#
_cell.length_a   1.000
_cell.length_b   1.000
_cell.length_c   1.000
_cell.angle_alpha   90.00
_cell.angle_beta   90.00
_cell.angle_gamma   90.00
#
_symmetry.space_group_name_H-M   'P 1'
#
loop_
_entity.id
_entity.type
_entity.pdbx_description
1 polymer ?
#
loop_
_entity_poly.entity_id
_entity_poly.type
_entity_poly.pdbx_seq_one_letter_code
_entity_poly.pdbx_strand_id
1 'polypeptide(L)'
;MKISIRKATAVDYITLCELFDEIDALHRNVLPHIFQKPSGPVREQDYYLGLITDENVGLFVAEIGENLVGFVHASIRDTPAIPIFVPRRYAKISDIVVKSGFKNHGIGRILMDKVQEWAFAKGATSIELYVYEFNETAISFYESLGFQTFSRGMNKDLQIDPKAYT
;
A
#
# COMPACT_ATOMS: atom_id res chain seq x y z
N MET A 1 -21.77 -6.65 12.28
CA MET A 1 -21.28 -6.74 10.89
C MET A 1 -20.16 -7.77 10.87
N LYS A 2 -20.29 -8.87 10.10
CA LYS A 2 -19.25 -9.92 10.03
C LYS A 2 -18.29 -9.54 8.90
N ILE A 3 -17.02 -9.30 9.23
CA ILE A 3 -15.94 -9.03 8.29
C ILE A 3 -15.16 -10.33 8.10
N SER A 4 -14.89 -10.72 6.86
CA SER A 4 -13.99 -11.81 6.51
C SER A 4 -12.79 -11.32 5.73
N ILE A 5 -11.63 -11.94 5.98
CA ILE A 5 -10.38 -11.64 5.27
C ILE A 5 -9.92 -12.89 4.53
N ARG A 6 -9.60 -12.73 3.25
CA ARG A 6 -9.02 -13.80 2.44
C ARG A 6 -7.94 -13.27 1.49
N LYS A 7 -7.18 -14.15 0.89
CA LYS A 7 -6.32 -13.77 -0.24
C LYS A 7 -7.17 -13.34 -1.42
N ALA A 8 -6.67 -12.36 -2.16
CA ALA A 8 -7.24 -11.94 -3.44
C ALA A 8 -7.08 -13.06 -4.49
N THR A 9 -8.03 -13.12 -5.41
CA THR A 9 -8.07 -14.08 -6.53
C THR A 9 -8.27 -13.35 -7.86
N ALA A 10 -8.17 -14.06 -8.97
CA ALA A 10 -8.32 -13.47 -10.30
C ALA A 10 -9.68 -12.78 -10.50
N VAL A 11 -10.75 -13.27 -9.86
CA VAL A 11 -12.09 -12.68 -9.99
C VAL A 11 -12.25 -11.32 -9.31
N ASP A 12 -11.34 -10.97 -8.38
CA ASP A 12 -11.40 -9.72 -7.64
C ASP A 12 -10.82 -8.53 -8.43
N TYR A 13 -10.20 -8.78 -9.58
CA TYR A 13 -9.44 -7.80 -10.34
C TYR A 13 -10.21 -6.49 -10.57
N ILE A 14 -11.42 -6.57 -11.09
CA ILE A 14 -12.23 -5.38 -11.45
C ILE A 14 -12.53 -4.54 -10.20
N THR A 15 -13.02 -5.19 -9.15
CA THR A 15 -13.36 -4.50 -7.88
C THR A 15 -12.12 -3.93 -7.19
N LEU A 16 -10.98 -4.63 -7.26
CA LEU A 16 -9.73 -4.11 -6.73
C LEU A 16 -9.22 -2.90 -7.52
N CYS A 17 -9.40 -2.86 -8.86
CA CYS A 17 -9.07 -1.68 -9.65
C CYS A 17 -9.87 -0.44 -9.20
N GLU A 18 -11.14 -0.60 -8.82
CA GLU A 18 -11.95 0.49 -8.27
C GLU A 18 -11.38 1.00 -6.94
N LEU A 19 -10.98 0.09 -6.05
CA LEU A 19 -10.37 0.44 -4.76
C LEU A 19 -8.98 1.06 -4.92
N PHE A 20 -8.18 0.60 -5.87
CA PHE A 20 -6.91 1.23 -6.22
C PHE A 20 -7.12 2.66 -6.75
N ASP A 21 -8.14 2.88 -7.60
CA ASP A 21 -8.44 4.23 -8.11
C ASP A 21 -8.91 5.18 -6.99
N GLU A 22 -9.58 4.67 -5.96
CA GLU A 22 -10.00 5.49 -4.81
C GLU A 22 -8.80 6.07 -4.06
N ILE A 23 -7.74 5.28 -3.82
CA ILE A 23 -6.52 5.78 -3.18
C ILE A 23 -5.67 6.62 -4.14
N ASP A 24 -5.57 6.21 -5.39
CA ASP A 24 -4.83 6.96 -6.41
C ASP A 24 -5.44 8.34 -6.63
N ALA A 25 -6.79 8.45 -6.59
CA ALA A 25 -7.49 9.72 -6.68
C ALA A 25 -7.14 10.68 -5.52
N LEU A 26 -6.99 10.17 -4.30
CA LEU A 26 -6.54 10.98 -3.17
C LEU A 26 -5.16 11.60 -3.44
N HIS A 27 -4.22 10.80 -3.94
CA HIS A 27 -2.88 11.28 -4.27
C HIS A 27 -2.88 12.26 -5.45
N ARG A 28 -3.66 11.97 -6.52
CA ARG A 28 -3.79 12.88 -7.67
C ARG A 28 -4.36 14.24 -7.28
N ASN A 29 -5.33 14.27 -6.38
CA ASN A 29 -5.97 15.52 -5.97
C ASN A 29 -5.03 16.42 -5.16
N VAL A 30 -4.13 15.84 -4.37
CA VAL A 30 -3.21 16.60 -3.52
C VAL A 30 -1.86 16.87 -4.22
N LEU A 31 -1.37 15.91 -5.00
CA LEU A 31 -0.08 15.95 -5.67
C LEU A 31 -0.21 15.76 -7.19
N PRO A 32 -0.95 16.66 -7.90
CA PRO A 32 -1.20 16.51 -9.34
C PRO A 32 0.05 16.64 -10.22
N HIS A 33 1.16 17.18 -9.67
CA HIS A 33 2.45 17.25 -10.33
C HIS A 33 3.27 15.95 -10.23
N ILE A 34 2.83 14.99 -9.41
CA ILE A 34 3.46 13.67 -9.24
C ILE A 34 2.57 12.58 -9.81
N PHE A 35 1.25 12.69 -9.60
CA PHE A 35 0.28 11.66 -9.97
C PHE A 35 -0.70 12.15 -11.02
N GLN A 36 -1.02 11.29 -11.97
CA GLN A 36 -2.00 11.54 -13.02
C GLN A 36 -3.00 10.39 -13.13
N LYS A 37 -4.16 10.67 -13.73
CA LYS A 37 -5.11 9.61 -14.07
C LYS A 37 -4.60 8.84 -15.29
N PRO A 38 -4.47 7.50 -15.25
CA PRO A 38 -4.09 6.73 -16.42
C PRO A 38 -5.19 6.77 -17.50
N SER A 39 -4.80 6.58 -18.76
CA SER A 39 -5.75 6.44 -19.88
C SER A 39 -6.39 5.04 -19.97
N GLY A 40 -5.80 4.06 -19.31
CA GLY A 40 -6.25 2.67 -19.21
C GLY A 40 -6.63 2.28 -17.79
N PRO A 41 -6.60 0.96 -17.47
CA PRO A 41 -6.85 0.49 -16.13
C PRO A 41 -5.80 1.02 -15.15
N VAL A 42 -6.19 1.25 -13.90
CA VAL A 42 -5.27 1.76 -12.84
C VAL A 42 -4.18 0.75 -12.50
N ARG A 43 -4.42 -0.53 -12.75
CA ARG A 43 -3.45 -1.62 -12.68
C ARG A 43 -3.70 -2.55 -13.86
N GLU A 44 -2.66 -2.84 -14.65
CA GLU A 44 -2.74 -3.81 -15.74
C GLU A 44 -3.06 -5.21 -15.21
N GLN A 45 -3.85 -5.99 -15.97
CA GLN A 45 -4.28 -7.31 -15.55
C GLN A 45 -3.09 -8.27 -15.33
N ASP A 46 -2.09 -8.24 -16.20
CA ASP A 46 -0.89 -9.07 -16.07
C ASP A 46 -0.10 -8.73 -14.80
N TYR A 47 0.02 -7.43 -14.47
CA TYR A 47 0.60 -7.00 -13.20
C TYR A 47 -0.17 -7.55 -12.01
N TYR A 48 -1.51 -7.45 -12.02
CA TYR A 48 -2.35 -7.99 -10.96
C TYR A 48 -2.22 -9.50 -10.81
N LEU A 49 -2.23 -10.25 -11.91
CA LEU A 49 -2.03 -11.70 -11.90
C LEU A 49 -0.66 -12.06 -11.33
N GLY A 50 0.37 -11.29 -11.65
CA GLY A 50 1.70 -11.42 -11.02
C GLY A 50 1.65 -11.28 -9.50
N LEU A 51 0.89 -10.29 -8.97
CA LEU A 51 0.77 -10.10 -7.52
C LEU A 51 0.12 -11.29 -6.81
N ILE A 52 -0.94 -11.85 -7.36
CA ILE A 52 -1.67 -12.96 -6.70
C ILE A 52 -0.98 -14.32 -6.82
N THR A 53 -0.04 -14.47 -7.75
CA THR A 53 0.72 -15.70 -7.97
C THR A 53 2.09 -15.72 -7.29
N ASP A 54 2.64 -14.55 -6.92
CA ASP A 54 3.91 -14.45 -6.20
C ASP A 54 3.71 -14.83 -4.73
N GLU A 55 4.44 -15.85 -4.28
CA GLU A 55 4.37 -16.32 -2.89
C GLU A 55 4.95 -15.33 -1.87
N ASN A 56 5.77 -14.37 -2.30
CA ASN A 56 6.31 -13.29 -1.49
C ASN A 56 5.41 -12.05 -1.47
N VAL A 57 4.23 -12.12 -2.10
CA VAL A 57 3.22 -11.08 -2.07
C VAL A 57 2.01 -11.52 -1.25
N GLY A 58 1.61 -10.68 -0.32
CA GLY A 58 0.37 -10.77 0.44
C GLY A 58 -0.63 -9.75 -0.05
N LEU A 59 -1.56 -10.15 -0.91
CA LEU A 59 -2.69 -9.33 -1.31
C LEU A 59 -3.95 -9.90 -0.65
N PHE A 60 -4.44 -9.22 0.39
CA PHE A 60 -5.61 -9.66 1.16
C PHE A 60 -6.76 -8.69 0.98
N VAL A 61 -7.96 -9.23 0.88
CA VAL A 61 -9.20 -8.47 0.73
C VAL A 61 -10.09 -8.64 1.96
N ALA A 62 -10.80 -7.57 2.31
CA ALA A 62 -11.82 -7.56 3.34
C ALA A 62 -13.21 -7.57 2.69
N GLU A 63 -14.08 -8.47 3.16
CA GLU A 63 -15.43 -8.66 2.67
C GLU A 63 -16.46 -8.49 3.77
N ILE A 64 -17.63 -7.92 3.39
CA ILE A 64 -18.85 -7.91 4.19
C ILE A 64 -19.94 -8.49 3.32
N GLY A 65 -20.39 -9.71 3.65
CA GLY A 65 -21.22 -10.48 2.74
C GLY A 65 -20.44 -10.80 1.46
N GLU A 66 -20.98 -10.41 0.30
CA GLU A 66 -20.34 -10.59 -1.01
C GLU A 66 -19.60 -9.33 -1.51
N ASN A 67 -19.55 -8.26 -0.69
CA ASN A 67 -18.95 -7.00 -1.12
C ASN A 67 -17.52 -6.87 -0.62
N LEU A 68 -16.58 -6.61 -1.51
CA LEU A 68 -15.24 -6.16 -1.17
C LEU A 68 -15.30 -4.72 -0.63
N VAL A 69 -14.79 -4.53 0.58
CA VAL A 69 -14.84 -3.24 1.28
C VAL A 69 -13.46 -2.69 1.63
N GLY A 70 -12.41 -3.43 1.28
CA GLY A 70 -11.03 -2.97 1.47
C GLY A 70 -10.02 -4.03 1.06
N PHE A 71 -8.77 -3.63 0.98
CA PHE A 71 -7.65 -4.55 0.75
C PHE A 71 -6.37 -4.03 1.38
N VAL A 72 -5.39 -4.90 1.49
CA VAL A 72 -4.00 -4.57 1.81
C VAL A 72 -3.06 -5.34 0.89
N HIS A 73 -2.05 -4.64 0.37
CA HIS A 73 -0.99 -5.19 -0.46
C HIS A 73 0.35 -5.04 0.25
N ALA A 74 1.03 -6.15 0.49
CA ALA A 74 2.34 -6.20 1.09
C ALA A 74 3.26 -7.17 0.34
N SER A 75 4.57 -6.99 0.44
CA SER A 75 5.57 -7.88 -0.13
C SER A 75 6.70 -8.15 0.86
N ILE A 76 7.22 -9.38 0.85
CA ILE A 76 8.42 -9.74 1.61
C ILE A 76 9.65 -9.18 0.90
N ARG A 77 10.53 -8.59 1.69
CA ARG A 77 11.80 -8.01 1.25
C ARG A 77 12.94 -8.48 2.15
N ASP A 78 14.10 -8.69 1.55
CA ASP A 78 15.36 -8.87 2.26
C ASP A 78 16.24 -7.63 2.04
N THR A 79 17.02 -7.24 3.03
CA THR A 79 18.01 -6.18 2.86
C THR A 79 19.05 -6.59 1.81
N PRO A 80 19.53 -5.64 0.99
CA PRO A 80 20.59 -5.94 0.02
C PRO A 80 21.81 -6.57 0.69
N ALA A 81 22.43 -7.54 0.01
CA ALA A 81 23.65 -8.21 0.47
C ALA A 81 24.88 -7.30 0.30
N ILE A 82 24.86 -6.15 0.96
CA ILE A 82 25.94 -5.15 0.99
C ILE A 82 26.47 -5.09 2.41
N PRO A 83 27.80 -5.08 2.64
CA PRO A 83 28.40 -5.23 3.98
C PRO A 83 27.96 -4.20 5.03
N ILE A 84 27.46 -3.04 4.62
CA ILE A 84 26.97 -2.01 5.56
C ILE A 84 25.59 -2.32 6.15
N PHE A 85 24.84 -3.26 5.56
CA PHE A 85 23.50 -3.61 6.04
C PHE A 85 23.55 -4.83 6.95
N VAL A 86 22.81 -4.75 8.05
CA VAL A 86 22.48 -5.93 8.83
C VAL A 86 21.47 -6.76 8.03
N PRO A 87 21.74 -8.06 7.78
CA PRO A 87 20.77 -8.94 7.10
C PRO A 87 19.48 -9.03 7.90
N ARG A 88 18.36 -8.66 7.27
CA ARG A 88 17.02 -8.78 7.85
C ARG A 88 15.98 -9.00 6.77
N ARG A 89 14.91 -9.68 7.13
CA ARG A 89 13.71 -9.86 6.31
C ARG A 89 12.59 -9.02 6.89
N TYR A 90 11.86 -8.31 6.04
CA TYR A 90 10.76 -7.44 6.44
C TYR A 90 9.62 -7.49 5.44
N ALA A 91 8.42 -7.15 5.88
CA ALA A 91 7.30 -6.92 4.99
C ALA A 91 7.22 -5.43 4.65
N LYS A 92 7.04 -5.11 3.37
CA LYS A 92 6.76 -3.76 2.91
C LYS A 92 5.31 -3.65 2.49
N ILE A 93 4.53 -2.79 3.16
CA ILE A 93 3.16 -2.46 2.75
C ILE A 93 3.25 -1.44 1.61
N SER A 94 2.63 -1.76 0.48
CA SER A 94 2.52 -0.89 -0.68
C SER A 94 1.24 -0.08 -0.65
N ASP A 95 0.12 -0.74 -0.35
CA ASP A 95 -1.21 -0.13 -0.34
C ASP A 95 -2.06 -0.71 0.79
N ILE A 96 -2.88 0.13 1.41
CA ILE A 96 -4.01 -0.28 2.24
C ILE A 96 -5.18 0.65 1.97
N VAL A 97 -6.33 0.08 1.68
CA VAL A 97 -7.53 0.82 1.32
C VAL A 97 -8.72 0.25 2.06
N VAL A 98 -9.53 1.12 2.62
CA VAL A 98 -10.89 0.81 3.08
C VAL A 98 -11.84 1.74 2.33
N LYS A 99 -12.81 1.15 1.65
CA LYS A 99 -13.84 1.86 0.87
C LYS A 99 -14.47 2.97 1.72
N SER A 100 -14.67 4.15 1.14
CA SER A 100 -15.04 5.36 1.89
C SER A 100 -16.26 5.18 2.80
N GLY A 101 -17.31 4.48 2.33
CA GLY A 101 -18.50 4.18 3.12
C GLY A 101 -18.31 3.18 4.28
N PHE A 102 -17.13 2.56 4.40
CA PHE A 102 -16.83 1.52 5.41
C PHE A 102 -15.66 1.90 6.33
N LYS A 103 -15.18 3.14 6.25
CA LYS A 103 -14.13 3.66 7.16
C LYS A 103 -14.63 3.71 8.60
N ASN A 104 -13.69 3.71 9.55
CA ASN A 104 -13.94 3.80 10.99
C ASN A 104 -14.72 2.62 11.61
N HIS A 105 -14.77 1.46 10.90
CA HIS A 105 -15.37 0.22 11.41
C HIS A 105 -14.32 -0.85 11.76
N GLY A 106 -13.06 -0.46 11.95
CA GLY A 106 -11.98 -1.37 12.34
C GLY A 106 -11.41 -2.21 11.21
N ILE A 107 -11.90 -2.10 9.96
CA ILE A 107 -11.47 -2.91 8.82
C ILE A 107 -9.96 -2.76 8.54
N GLY A 108 -9.44 -1.53 8.57
CA GLY A 108 -8.02 -1.27 8.38
C GLY A 108 -7.15 -2.01 9.39
N ARG A 109 -7.55 -2.04 10.66
CA ARG A 109 -6.85 -2.79 11.72
C ARG A 109 -6.84 -4.28 11.44
N ILE A 110 -7.98 -4.87 11.08
CA ILE A 110 -8.09 -6.31 10.78
C ILE A 110 -7.22 -6.67 9.57
N LEU A 111 -7.16 -5.81 8.54
CA LEU A 111 -6.25 -6.00 7.39
C LEU A 111 -4.78 -5.95 7.80
N MET A 112 -4.40 -5.01 8.68
CA MET A 112 -3.04 -4.90 9.20
C MET A 112 -2.65 -6.10 10.08
N ASP A 113 -3.56 -6.58 10.93
CA ASP A 113 -3.35 -7.78 11.74
C ASP A 113 -3.10 -8.99 10.84
N LYS A 114 -3.84 -9.10 9.72
CA LYS A 114 -3.63 -10.18 8.74
C LYS A 114 -2.27 -10.11 8.06
N VAL A 115 -1.81 -8.91 7.68
CA VAL A 115 -0.46 -8.74 7.13
C VAL A 115 0.60 -9.09 8.16
N GLN A 116 0.43 -8.68 9.41
CA GLN A 116 1.37 -8.98 10.48
C GLN A 116 1.51 -10.50 10.71
N GLU A 117 0.38 -11.22 10.76
CA GLU A 117 0.34 -12.68 10.87
C GLU A 117 1.08 -13.35 9.68
N TRP A 118 0.76 -12.92 8.46
CA TRP A 118 1.37 -13.44 7.25
C TRP A 118 2.86 -13.15 7.16
N ALA A 119 3.28 -11.92 7.45
CA ALA A 119 4.67 -11.49 7.44
C ALA A 119 5.51 -12.29 8.45
N PHE A 120 4.98 -12.49 9.66
CA PHE A 120 5.62 -13.30 10.69
C PHE A 120 5.80 -14.75 10.21
N ALA A 121 4.76 -15.36 9.62
CA ALA A 121 4.82 -16.70 9.05
C ALA A 121 5.85 -16.83 7.90
N LYS A 122 6.14 -15.73 7.19
CA LYS A 122 7.19 -15.64 6.16
C LYS A 122 8.59 -15.33 6.72
N GLY A 123 8.74 -15.24 8.04
CA GLY A 123 10.02 -14.96 8.70
C GLY A 123 10.42 -13.48 8.71
N ALA A 124 9.49 -12.58 8.42
CA ALA A 124 9.75 -11.15 8.56
C ALA A 124 9.82 -10.75 10.05
N THR A 125 10.76 -9.87 10.37
CA THR A 125 11.01 -9.37 11.74
C THR A 125 10.47 -7.95 11.95
N SER A 126 10.08 -7.28 10.86
CA SER A 126 9.49 -5.94 10.89
C SER A 126 8.56 -5.70 9.71
N ILE A 127 7.74 -4.67 9.82
CA ILE A 127 6.88 -4.17 8.75
C ILE A 127 7.24 -2.71 8.50
N GLU A 128 7.40 -2.35 7.23
CA GLU A 128 7.71 -0.99 6.79
C GLU A 128 6.64 -0.50 5.82
N LEU A 129 6.42 0.79 5.80
CA LEU A 129 5.58 1.47 4.81
C LEU A 129 6.11 2.89 4.57
N TYR A 130 5.65 3.47 3.46
CA TYR A 130 5.86 4.89 3.17
C TYR A 130 4.50 5.58 3.08
N VAL A 131 4.39 6.74 3.69
CA VAL A 131 3.19 7.56 3.70
C VAL A 131 3.58 9.02 3.42
N TYR A 132 2.79 9.69 2.59
CA TYR A 132 3.00 11.11 2.32
C TYR A 132 2.58 11.97 3.53
N GLU A 133 3.36 12.99 3.86
CA GLU A 133 3.14 13.90 4.99
C GLU A 133 1.74 14.53 5.00
N PHE A 134 1.12 14.75 3.84
CA PHE A 134 -0.24 15.30 3.75
C PHE A 134 -1.32 14.35 4.28
N ASN A 135 -1.04 13.06 4.35
CA ASN A 135 -2.02 12.05 4.74
C ASN A 135 -2.01 11.82 6.25
N GLU A 136 -2.36 12.86 7.00
CA GLU A 136 -2.38 12.86 8.46
C GLU A 136 -3.28 11.76 9.04
N THR A 137 -4.39 11.45 8.36
CA THR A 137 -5.30 10.37 8.76
C THR A 137 -4.61 9.01 8.72
N ALA A 138 -3.86 8.72 7.66
CA ALA A 138 -3.10 7.48 7.54
C ALA A 138 -1.95 7.44 8.55
N ILE A 139 -1.23 8.55 8.74
CA ILE A 139 -0.14 8.66 9.73
C ILE A 139 -0.67 8.32 11.13
N SER A 140 -1.74 9.00 11.56
CA SER A 140 -2.38 8.76 12.87
C SER A 140 -2.86 7.31 13.03
N PHE A 141 -3.38 6.70 11.95
CA PHE A 141 -3.77 5.30 11.94
C PHE A 141 -2.56 4.39 12.18
N TYR A 142 -1.45 4.57 11.46
CA TYR A 142 -0.25 3.75 11.63
C TYR A 142 0.38 3.94 13.01
N GLU A 143 0.46 5.16 13.51
CA GLU A 143 0.95 5.46 14.86
C GLU A 143 0.11 4.74 15.93
N SER A 144 -1.22 4.67 15.75
CA SER A 144 -2.12 3.94 16.65
C SER A 144 -1.87 2.42 16.65
N LEU A 145 -1.18 1.90 15.63
CA LEU A 145 -0.74 0.50 15.50
C LEU A 145 0.69 0.27 15.96
N GLY A 146 1.37 1.32 16.46
CA GLY A 146 2.73 1.23 16.96
C GLY A 146 3.82 1.49 15.92
N PHE A 147 3.47 1.96 14.73
CA PHE A 147 4.47 2.40 13.75
C PHE A 147 5.15 3.70 14.21
N GLN A 148 6.43 3.82 13.90
CA GLN A 148 7.24 4.99 14.19
C GLN A 148 7.95 5.46 12.93
N THR A 149 8.06 6.77 12.75
CA THR A 149 8.83 7.34 11.64
C THR A 149 10.31 7.03 11.80
N PHE A 150 10.94 6.45 10.78
CA PHE A 150 12.36 6.15 10.79
C PHE A 150 13.15 6.83 9.66
N SER A 151 12.46 7.38 8.65
CA SER A 151 13.10 8.18 7.58
C SER A 151 12.15 9.25 7.06
N ARG A 152 12.71 10.27 6.41
CA ARG A 152 11.95 11.33 5.78
C ARG A 152 12.44 11.55 4.35
N GLY A 153 11.54 11.50 3.37
CA GLY A 153 11.81 11.92 2.00
C GLY A 153 11.70 13.43 1.87
N MET A 154 12.62 14.04 1.12
CA MET A 154 12.63 15.47 0.83
C MET A 154 12.85 15.69 -0.66
N ASN A 155 12.17 16.69 -1.26
CA ASN A 155 12.39 17.09 -2.64
C ASN A 155 12.63 18.60 -2.71
N LYS A 156 13.24 19.02 -3.80
CA LYS A 156 13.42 20.42 -4.15
C LYS A 156 13.21 20.57 -5.66
N ASP A 157 12.29 21.44 -6.04
CA ASP A 157 12.10 21.78 -7.45
C ASP A 157 13.28 22.65 -7.92
N LEU A 158 13.86 22.26 -9.06
CA LEU A 158 14.91 23.04 -9.70
C LEU A 158 14.28 24.04 -10.67
N GLN A 159 14.39 25.33 -10.36
CA GLN A 159 14.10 26.40 -11.33
C GLN A 159 15.26 26.45 -12.32
N ILE A 160 15.06 25.95 -13.53
CA ILE A 160 16.01 26.11 -14.62
C ILE A 160 15.84 27.55 -15.14
N ASP A 161 16.82 28.43 -14.85
CA ASP A 161 16.89 29.73 -15.49
C ASP A 161 17.27 29.50 -16.98
N PRO A 162 16.35 29.80 -17.94
CA PRO A 162 16.64 29.60 -19.36
C PRO A 162 17.86 30.42 -19.86
N LYS A 163 18.33 31.42 -19.10
CA LYS A 163 19.48 32.27 -19.41
C LYS A 163 20.82 31.75 -18.88
N ALA A 164 20.83 30.68 -18.10
CA ALA A 164 22.06 30.12 -17.50
C ALA A 164 22.92 29.35 -18.50
N TYR A 165 22.43 29.11 -19.73
CA TYR A 165 23.10 28.31 -20.78
C TYR A 165 23.25 29.03 -22.12
N THR A 166 23.12 30.35 -22.17
CA THR A 166 23.41 31.15 -23.37
C THR A 166 24.74 31.91 -23.26
#